data_13539464dac770620580f21f7398cbaf
#
_entry.id   13539464dac770620580f21f7398cbaf
#
_cell.length_a   1.000
_cell.length_b   1.000
_cell.length_c   1.000
_cell.angle_alpha   90.00
_cell.angle_beta   90.00
_cell.angle_gamma   90.00
#
_symmetry.space_group_name_H-M   'P 1'
#
loop_
_entity.id
_entity.type
_entity.pdbx_description
1 polymer ?
#
loop_
_entity_poly.entity_id
_entity_poly.type
_entity_poly.pdbx_seq_one_letter_code
_entity_poly.pdbx_strand_id
1 'polypeptide(L)'
;MPHASATNLGSGSITIAPYTWAKRKKREFDRIIGCYDPDTQRRKIIQFHLPDPPALLVLKFVDLDEPAPPPHDARKELRLASGDDLVSALEFDRPEERLLVHCHAGISRSSAIALAILAGRMGAGNERIAVGELFRIKPEAVPNLHVVTLADRLLARDGQLLEAVLACETPRSRERRRLNREAYLAYYGCN
;
A
#
# COMPACT_ATOMS: atom_id res chain seq x y z
N MET A 1 17.40 -29.55 -14.84
CA MET A 1 16.84 -29.00 -13.60
C MET A 1 17.45 -27.63 -13.41
N PRO A 2 16.79 -26.51 -13.71
CA PRO A 2 17.31 -25.19 -13.36
C PRO A 2 17.07 -24.99 -11.87
N HIS A 3 18.15 -24.74 -11.13
CA HIS A 3 18.12 -24.33 -9.74
C HIS A 3 17.40 -22.96 -9.64
N ALA A 4 16.30 -22.91 -8.88
CA ALA A 4 15.72 -21.65 -8.46
C ALA A 4 16.77 -20.88 -7.67
N SER A 5 17.24 -19.78 -8.22
CA SER A 5 18.07 -18.81 -7.50
C SER A 5 17.23 -18.27 -6.34
N ALA A 6 17.68 -18.51 -5.11
CA ALA A 6 17.12 -17.84 -3.95
C ALA A 6 17.29 -16.34 -4.17
N THR A 7 16.20 -15.62 -4.40
CA THR A 7 16.18 -14.17 -4.46
C THR A 7 16.58 -13.63 -3.10
N ASN A 8 17.71 -12.95 -3.04
CA ASN A 8 18.20 -12.32 -1.83
C ASN A 8 17.32 -11.10 -1.54
N LEU A 9 16.28 -11.28 -0.70
CA LEU A 9 15.28 -10.27 -0.35
C LEU A 9 15.86 -9.14 0.53
N GLY A 10 17.18 -9.03 0.66
CA GLY A 10 17.79 -8.08 1.58
C GLY A 10 17.52 -8.47 3.05
N SER A 11 18.30 -7.96 3.99
CA SER A 11 18.14 -8.22 5.42
C SER A 11 16.99 -7.42 6.07
N GLY A 12 16.43 -6.42 5.37
CA GLY A 12 15.40 -5.53 5.88
C GLY A 12 13.99 -6.12 5.73
N SER A 13 13.21 -6.01 6.79
CA SER A 13 11.83 -6.51 6.85
C SER A 13 10.80 -5.45 6.46
N ILE A 14 9.72 -5.88 5.82
CA ILE A 14 8.52 -5.05 5.62
C ILE A 14 7.48 -5.40 6.68
N THR A 15 6.94 -4.37 7.32
CA THR A 15 5.84 -4.50 8.28
C THR A 15 4.64 -3.69 7.79
N ILE A 16 3.45 -4.27 7.84
CA ILE A 16 2.18 -3.63 7.44
C ILE A 16 1.31 -3.46 8.69
N ALA A 17 0.89 -2.23 8.97
CA ALA A 17 0.17 -1.94 10.21
C ALA A 17 -0.92 -0.87 10.05
N PRO A 18 -1.91 -0.84 10.97
CA PRO A 18 -2.83 0.30 11.09
C PRO A 18 -2.11 1.52 11.69
N TYR A 19 -2.65 2.72 11.38
CA TYR A 19 -2.11 4.00 11.88
C TYR A 19 -1.87 4.03 13.39
N THR A 20 -2.81 3.52 14.18
CA THR A 20 -2.73 3.53 15.64
C THR A 20 -1.54 2.71 16.18
N TRP A 21 -1.24 1.59 15.53
CA TRP A 21 -0.07 0.77 15.85
C TRP A 21 1.22 1.44 15.36
N ALA A 22 1.24 1.91 14.12
CA ALA A 22 2.35 2.60 13.50
C ALA A 22 2.80 3.81 14.34
N LYS A 23 1.85 4.62 14.81
CA LYS A 23 2.12 5.78 15.67
C LYS A 23 2.87 5.40 16.96
N ARG A 24 2.56 4.26 17.57
CA ARG A 24 3.21 3.78 18.81
C ARG A 24 4.59 3.18 18.53
N LYS A 25 4.74 2.46 17.39
CA LYS A 25 5.91 1.64 17.07
C LYS A 25 6.88 2.27 16.08
N LYS A 26 6.62 3.49 15.60
CA LYS A 26 7.36 4.19 14.57
C LYS A 26 8.87 4.27 14.78
N ARG A 27 9.34 4.23 16.04
CA ARG A 27 10.77 4.31 16.40
C ARG A 27 11.52 2.98 16.18
N GLU A 28 10.81 1.89 15.91
CA GLU A 28 11.40 0.56 15.69
C GLU A 28 11.79 0.37 14.21
N PHE A 29 11.58 1.38 13.35
CA PHE A 29 11.77 1.31 11.91
C PHE A 29 12.77 2.37 11.43
N ASP A 30 13.44 2.06 10.34
CA ASP A 30 14.39 2.97 9.70
C ASP A 30 13.68 3.85 8.68
N ARG A 31 12.61 3.32 8.03
CA ARG A 31 11.77 4.00 7.06
C ARG A 31 10.29 3.76 7.30
N ILE A 32 9.49 4.77 7.00
CA ILE A 32 8.03 4.69 7.15
C ILE A 32 7.36 5.27 5.90
N ILE A 33 6.42 4.51 5.31
CA ILE A 33 5.49 5.01 4.29
C ILE A 33 4.11 5.10 4.92
N GLY A 34 3.54 6.29 4.96
CA GLY A 34 2.20 6.54 5.46
C GLY A 34 1.22 6.89 4.34
N CYS A 35 0.17 6.07 4.16
CA CYS A 35 -0.91 6.34 3.21
C CYS A 35 -2.08 7.00 3.94
N TYR A 36 -2.41 8.22 3.55
CA TYR A 36 -3.44 9.07 4.16
C TYR A 36 -4.48 9.50 3.13
N ASP A 37 -5.64 9.92 3.60
CA ASP A 37 -6.62 10.57 2.74
C ASP A 37 -6.14 11.99 2.38
N PRO A 38 -6.49 12.55 1.19
CA PRO A 38 -5.98 13.83 0.71
C PRO A 38 -6.22 14.98 1.68
N ASP A 39 -7.39 14.99 2.34
CA ASP A 39 -7.81 16.00 3.31
C ASP A 39 -7.21 15.83 4.72
N THR A 40 -6.35 14.81 4.90
CA THR A 40 -5.71 14.56 6.19
C THR A 40 -4.83 15.73 6.62
N GLN A 41 -5.19 16.37 7.73
CA GLN A 41 -4.47 17.51 8.29
C GLN A 41 -3.06 17.09 8.75
N ARG A 42 -2.07 17.98 8.58
CA ARG A 42 -0.66 17.73 8.94
C ARG A 42 -0.48 17.19 10.36
N ARG A 43 -1.26 17.68 11.34
CA ARG A 43 -1.21 17.22 12.75
C ARG A 43 -1.64 15.77 12.96
N LYS A 44 -2.37 15.18 12.00
CA LYS A 44 -2.80 13.77 12.01
C LYS A 44 -1.82 12.86 11.31
N ILE A 45 -0.82 13.39 10.60
CA ILE A 45 0.27 12.62 10.02
C ILE A 45 1.26 12.25 11.13
N ILE A 46 1.89 11.09 11.05
CA ILE A 46 2.94 10.70 12.00
C ILE A 46 4.04 11.78 12.00
N GLN A 47 4.39 12.22 13.19
CA GLN A 47 5.44 13.21 13.41
C GLN A 47 6.49 12.67 14.36
N PHE A 48 7.71 13.18 14.23
CA PHE A 48 8.82 12.84 15.08
C PHE A 48 9.36 14.11 15.76
N HIS A 49 9.71 13.95 17.03
CA HIS A 49 10.41 14.97 17.82
C HIS A 49 11.71 14.34 18.35
N LEU A 50 12.54 13.87 17.42
CA LEU A 50 13.79 13.16 17.68
C LEU A 50 14.93 13.83 16.94
N PRO A 51 16.17 13.75 17.48
CA PRO A 51 17.36 14.27 16.78
C PRO A 51 17.61 13.58 15.44
N ASP A 52 17.34 12.27 15.36
CA ASP A 52 17.51 11.43 14.18
C ASP A 52 16.25 10.58 13.96
N PRO A 53 15.22 11.13 13.30
CA PRO A 53 13.99 10.42 13.06
C PRO A 53 14.12 9.44 11.90
N PRO A 54 13.31 8.35 11.88
CA PRO A 54 13.11 7.53 10.70
C PRO A 54 12.75 8.37 9.48
N ALA A 55 13.21 7.97 8.29
CA ALA A 55 12.77 8.59 7.05
C ALA A 55 11.25 8.38 6.87
N LEU A 56 10.53 9.42 6.44
CA LEU A 56 9.07 9.39 6.29
C LEU A 56 8.66 9.81 4.90
N LEU A 57 7.98 8.92 4.18
CA LEU A 57 7.26 9.23 2.95
C LEU A 57 5.75 9.32 3.26
N VAL A 58 5.12 10.40 2.84
CA VAL A 58 3.68 10.64 3.00
C VAL A 58 3.02 10.57 1.63
N LEU A 59 2.17 9.58 1.43
CA LEU A 59 1.34 9.41 0.25
C LEU A 59 -0.10 9.80 0.58
N LYS A 60 -0.73 10.62 -0.27
CA LYS A 60 -2.08 11.11 -0.03
C LYS A 60 -3.00 10.73 -1.17
N PHE A 61 -3.85 9.73 -0.96
CA PHE A 61 -4.87 9.26 -1.90
C PHE A 61 -5.98 8.50 -1.18
N VAL A 62 -7.17 8.47 -1.77
CA VAL A 62 -8.33 7.75 -1.20
C VAL A 62 -8.20 6.24 -1.40
N ASP A 63 -8.85 5.47 -0.55
CA ASP A 63 -8.86 4.00 -0.63
C ASP A 63 -10.01 3.49 -1.51
N LEU A 64 -9.96 3.81 -2.80
CA LEU A 64 -10.90 3.34 -3.81
C LEU A 64 -10.17 2.53 -4.88
N ASP A 65 -10.80 1.45 -5.33
CA ASP A 65 -10.27 0.58 -6.40
C ASP A 65 -10.52 1.13 -7.81
N GLU A 66 -11.45 2.08 -7.94
CA GLU A 66 -11.85 2.70 -9.21
C GLU A 66 -12.33 4.14 -8.99
N PRO A 67 -12.37 4.97 -10.03
CA PRO A 67 -12.89 6.33 -9.94
C PRO A 67 -14.32 6.37 -9.39
N ALA A 68 -14.64 7.47 -8.72
CA ALA A 68 -15.96 7.78 -8.21
C ALA A 68 -16.42 9.15 -8.75
N PRO A 69 -17.73 9.46 -8.71
CA PRO A 69 -18.23 10.80 -9.01
C PRO A 69 -17.54 11.85 -8.15
N PRO A 70 -17.42 13.10 -8.62
CA PRO A 70 -16.82 14.16 -7.83
C PRO A 70 -17.62 14.42 -6.54
N PRO A 71 -16.94 14.79 -5.44
CA PRO A 71 -17.61 15.15 -4.20
C PRO A 71 -18.55 16.35 -4.38
N HIS A 72 -19.69 16.35 -3.69
CA HIS A 72 -20.59 17.53 -3.65
C HIS A 72 -19.91 18.73 -2.97
N ASP A 73 -19.08 18.49 -1.95
CA ASP A 73 -18.29 19.54 -1.30
C ASP A 73 -16.97 19.73 -2.05
N ALA A 74 -16.85 20.82 -2.82
CA ALA A 74 -15.67 21.16 -3.60
C ALA A 74 -14.38 21.35 -2.75
N ARG A 75 -14.47 21.41 -1.43
CA ARG A 75 -13.32 21.46 -0.52
C ARG A 75 -12.73 20.08 -0.23
N LYS A 76 -13.47 19.02 -0.56
CA LYS A 76 -13.00 17.64 -0.42
C LYS A 76 -12.31 17.20 -1.71
N GLU A 77 -11.16 16.58 -1.59
CA GLU A 77 -10.41 16.04 -2.72
C GLU A 77 -10.51 14.51 -2.75
N LEU A 78 -11.02 13.97 -3.85
CA LEU A 78 -11.16 12.54 -4.08
C LEU A 78 -10.06 12.08 -5.07
N ARG A 79 -8.79 12.24 -4.67
CA ARG A 79 -7.63 11.85 -5.48
C ARG A 79 -7.32 10.37 -5.30
N LEU A 80 -7.33 9.60 -6.37
CA LEU A 80 -6.79 8.24 -6.42
C LEU A 80 -5.25 8.28 -6.39
N ALA A 81 -4.62 7.13 -6.10
CA ALA A 81 -3.19 6.97 -6.27
C ALA A 81 -2.77 7.26 -7.73
N SER A 82 -1.58 7.76 -7.92
CA SER A 82 -0.97 8.03 -9.22
C SER A 82 0.29 7.18 -9.45
N GLY A 83 0.80 7.17 -10.67
CA GLY A 83 2.10 6.57 -10.98
C GLY A 83 3.22 7.18 -10.14
N ASP A 84 3.21 8.50 -9.91
CA ASP A 84 4.22 9.19 -9.10
C ASP A 84 4.22 8.75 -7.63
N ASP A 85 3.05 8.43 -7.06
CA ASP A 85 2.98 7.85 -5.72
C ASP A 85 3.71 6.50 -5.66
N LEU A 86 3.56 5.67 -6.70
CA LEU A 86 4.21 4.37 -6.80
C LEU A 86 5.72 4.50 -7.04
N VAL A 87 6.13 5.38 -7.95
CA VAL A 87 7.56 5.70 -8.18
C VAL A 87 8.19 6.14 -6.87
N SER A 88 7.57 7.10 -6.18
CA SER A 88 8.07 7.59 -4.90
C SER A 88 8.19 6.48 -3.85
N ALA A 89 7.23 5.56 -3.78
CA ALA A 89 7.28 4.44 -2.84
C ALA A 89 8.40 3.44 -3.16
N LEU A 90 8.60 3.12 -4.45
CA LEU A 90 9.65 2.20 -4.91
C LEU A 90 11.05 2.82 -4.73
N GLU A 91 11.22 4.09 -5.05
CA GLU A 91 12.49 4.82 -4.85
C GLU A 91 12.81 5.05 -3.37
N PHE A 92 11.79 5.13 -2.53
CA PHE A 92 11.96 5.28 -1.08
C PHE A 92 12.41 4.00 -0.40
N ASP A 93 12.16 2.84 -0.97
CA ASP A 93 12.52 1.54 -0.39
C ASP A 93 14.04 1.36 -0.34
N ARG A 94 14.49 0.67 0.72
CA ARG A 94 15.87 0.18 0.88
C ARG A 94 15.80 -1.26 1.39
N PRO A 95 16.19 -2.25 0.56
CA PRO A 95 16.03 -3.67 0.90
C PRO A 95 16.71 -4.12 2.19
N GLU A 96 17.72 -3.40 2.65
CA GLU A 96 18.48 -3.66 3.87
C GLU A 96 17.89 -3.04 5.13
N GLU A 97 16.95 -2.08 4.99
CA GLU A 97 16.36 -1.34 6.10
C GLU A 97 14.99 -1.88 6.50
N ARG A 98 14.60 -1.62 7.76
CA ARG A 98 13.27 -2.02 8.28
C ARG A 98 12.24 -0.99 7.82
N LEU A 99 11.33 -1.42 6.97
CA LEU A 99 10.27 -0.59 6.40
C LEU A 99 8.93 -0.85 7.08
N LEU A 100 8.30 0.22 7.57
CA LEU A 100 6.91 0.22 7.99
C LEU A 100 6.03 0.85 6.90
N VAL A 101 5.03 0.14 6.43
CA VAL A 101 3.98 0.68 5.55
C VAL A 101 2.66 0.70 6.30
N HIS A 102 2.04 1.86 6.45
CA HIS A 102 0.77 1.96 7.15
C HIS A 102 -0.29 2.77 6.38
N CYS A 103 -1.53 2.47 6.63
CA CYS A 103 -2.68 3.31 6.29
C CYS A 103 -3.62 3.37 7.51
N HIS A 104 -4.86 3.83 7.35
CA HIS A 104 -5.79 3.91 8.46
C HIS A 104 -5.98 2.52 9.14
N ALA A 105 -6.42 1.53 8.39
CA ALA A 105 -6.70 0.16 8.88
C ALA A 105 -5.53 -0.82 8.75
N GLY A 106 -4.49 -0.51 7.97
CA GLY A 106 -3.37 -1.42 7.72
C GLY A 106 -3.74 -2.65 6.86
N ILE A 107 -4.68 -2.50 5.92
CA ILE A 107 -5.28 -3.65 5.21
C ILE A 107 -5.32 -3.46 3.69
N SER A 108 -5.64 -2.25 3.19
CA SER A 108 -5.85 -2.01 1.77
C SER A 108 -4.69 -1.22 1.14
N ARG A 109 -4.65 0.11 1.28
CA ARG A 109 -3.60 0.97 0.70
C ARG A 109 -2.18 0.53 1.07
N SER A 110 -1.95 0.32 2.35
CA SER A 110 -0.62 -0.11 2.85
C SER A 110 -0.22 -1.49 2.33
N SER A 111 -1.16 -2.41 2.20
CA SER A 111 -0.88 -3.74 1.64
C SER A 111 -0.57 -3.68 0.14
N ALA A 112 -1.24 -2.80 -0.61
CA ALA A 112 -0.96 -2.62 -2.03
C ALA A 112 0.40 -1.96 -2.29
N ILE A 113 0.78 -0.93 -1.50
CA ILE A 113 2.12 -0.32 -1.57
C ILE A 113 3.20 -1.33 -1.17
N ALA A 114 3.01 -2.10 -0.10
CA ALA A 114 3.94 -3.14 0.31
C ALA A 114 4.10 -4.23 -0.78
N LEU A 115 2.99 -4.62 -1.43
CA LEU A 115 3.02 -5.57 -2.55
C LEU A 115 3.83 -5.03 -3.74
N ALA A 116 3.65 -3.75 -4.09
CA ALA A 116 4.43 -3.12 -5.17
C ALA A 116 5.94 -3.20 -4.87
N ILE A 117 6.34 -2.92 -3.64
CA ILE A 117 7.73 -3.01 -3.19
C ILE A 117 8.23 -4.46 -3.24
N LEU A 118 7.45 -5.43 -2.73
CA LEU A 118 7.79 -6.85 -2.78
C LEU A 118 7.97 -7.33 -4.22
N ALA A 119 7.04 -6.98 -5.12
CA ALA A 119 7.11 -7.34 -6.54
C ALA A 119 8.33 -6.69 -7.22
N GLY A 120 8.68 -5.45 -6.85
CA GLY A 120 9.88 -4.77 -7.32
C GLY A 120 11.16 -5.50 -6.89
N ARG A 121 11.26 -5.84 -5.60
CA ARG A 121 12.42 -6.56 -5.04
C ARG A 121 12.60 -7.97 -5.64
N MET A 122 11.49 -8.67 -5.89
CA MET A 122 11.52 -10.05 -6.40
C MET A 122 11.73 -10.17 -7.90
N GLY A 123 11.47 -9.10 -8.65
CA GLY A 123 11.60 -9.10 -10.11
C GLY A 123 10.45 -9.79 -10.84
N ALA A 124 10.47 -9.71 -12.18
CA ALA A 124 9.45 -10.28 -13.06
C ALA A 124 9.41 -11.81 -12.97
N GLY A 125 8.19 -12.37 -13.12
CA GLY A 125 7.94 -13.82 -13.04
C GLY A 125 7.75 -14.34 -11.62
N ASN A 126 7.84 -13.48 -10.60
CA ASN A 126 7.68 -13.83 -9.18
C ASN A 126 6.42 -13.22 -8.54
N GLU A 127 5.43 -12.81 -9.34
CA GLU A 127 4.24 -12.09 -8.87
C GLU A 127 3.45 -12.91 -7.84
N ARG A 128 3.27 -14.21 -8.08
CA ARG A 128 2.60 -15.13 -7.14
C ARG A 128 3.39 -15.30 -5.84
N ILE A 129 4.72 -15.27 -5.91
CA ILE A 129 5.58 -15.35 -4.72
C ILE A 129 5.45 -14.06 -3.92
N ALA A 130 5.46 -12.89 -4.58
CA ALA A 130 5.27 -11.60 -3.95
C ALA A 130 3.90 -11.50 -3.24
N VAL A 131 2.83 -11.98 -3.87
CA VAL A 131 1.49 -12.06 -3.28
C VAL A 131 1.46 -13.04 -2.10
N GLY A 132 2.10 -14.19 -2.22
CA GLY A 132 2.24 -15.15 -1.11
C GLY A 132 2.96 -14.54 0.09
N GLU A 133 4.04 -13.80 -0.15
CA GLU A 133 4.79 -13.11 0.90
C GLU A 133 3.97 -11.99 1.55
N LEU A 134 3.19 -11.22 0.77
CA LEU A 134 2.24 -10.25 1.31
C LEU A 134 1.29 -10.91 2.31
N PHE A 135 0.66 -12.03 1.95
CA PHE A 135 -0.28 -12.72 2.82
C PHE A 135 0.40 -13.42 4.01
N ARG A 136 1.69 -13.78 3.89
CA ARG A 136 2.48 -14.24 5.04
C ARG A 136 2.70 -13.11 6.05
N ILE A 137 3.01 -11.88 5.57
CA ILE A 137 3.21 -10.70 6.42
C ILE A 137 1.87 -10.21 7.00
N LYS A 138 0.81 -10.24 6.18
CA LYS A 138 -0.51 -9.67 6.52
C LYS A 138 -1.63 -10.58 6.01
N PRO A 139 -2.01 -11.64 6.77
CA PRO A 139 -3.02 -12.61 6.33
C PRO A 139 -4.39 -12.01 5.98
N GLU A 140 -4.77 -10.92 6.65
CA GLU A 140 -6.01 -10.20 6.41
C GLU A 140 -5.92 -9.09 5.34
N ALA A 141 -4.84 -9.04 4.56
CA ALA A 141 -4.66 -8.05 3.50
C ALA A 141 -5.81 -8.11 2.48
N VAL A 142 -6.25 -6.95 2.04
CA VAL A 142 -7.16 -6.75 0.91
C VAL A 142 -6.56 -5.61 0.07
N PRO A 143 -5.53 -5.87 -0.74
CA PRO A 143 -4.79 -4.82 -1.43
C PRO A 143 -5.70 -3.98 -2.32
N ASN A 144 -5.55 -2.66 -2.29
CA ASN A 144 -6.25 -1.73 -3.18
C ASN A 144 -5.92 -2.06 -4.64
N LEU A 145 -6.93 -2.43 -5.44
CA LEU A 145 -6.71 -2.92 -6.81
C LEU A 145 -6.25 -1.83 -7.77
N HIS A 146 -6.63 -0.57 -7.54
CA HIS A 146 -6.13 0.54 -8.34
C HIS A 146 -4.60 0.68 -8.18
N VAL A 147 -4.12 0.65 -6.94
CA VAL A 147 -2.69 0.70 -6.63
C VAL A 147 -1.96 -0.52 -7.20
N VAL A 148 -2.54 -1.72 -7.09
CA VAL A 148 -1.98 -2.94 -7.69
C VAL A 148 -1.89 -2.82 -9.21
N THR A 149 -2.92 -2.30 -9.87
CA THR A 149 -2.93 -2.07 -11.33
C THR A 149 -1.85 -1.08 -11.76
N LEU A 150 -1.66 0.00 -10.99
CA LEU A 150 -0.57 0.96 -11.26
C LEU A 150 0.80 0.31 -11.08
N ALA A 151 0.99 -0.48 -10.02
CA ALA A 151 2.24 -1.19 -9.77
C ALA A 151 2.54 -2.22 -10.86
N ASP A 152 1.53 -2.97 -11.30
CA ASP A 152 1.63 -3.94 -12.39
C ASP A 152 2.16 -3.28 -13.67
N ARG A 153 1.57 -2.15 -14.06
CA ARG A 153 1.98 -1.37 -15.24
C ARG A 153 3.39 -0.77 -15.07
N LEU A 154 3.67 -0.16 -13.92
CA LEU A 154 4.95 0.51 -13.67
C LEU A 154 6.11 -0.48 -13.67
N LEU A 155 5.90 -1.68 -13.13
CA LEU A 155 6.87 -2.76 -13.08
C LEU A 155 6.90 -3.63 -14.34
N ALA A 156 6.08 -3.30 -15.38
CA ALA A 156 5.92 -4.04 -16.63
C ALA A 156 5.62 -5.55 -16.38
N ARG A 157 4.54 -5.84 -15.61
CA ARG A 157 4.13 -7.20 -15.26
C ARG A 157 3.00 -7.74 -16.15
N ASP A 158 2.54 -7.00 -17.16
CA ASP A 158 1.56 -7.42 -18.17
C ASP A 158 0.28 -8.04 -17.58
N GLY A 159 -0.22 -7.50 -16.45
CA GLY A 159 -1.41 -7.97 -15.74
C GLY A 159 -1.16 -9.08 -14.72
N GLN A 160 0.02 -9.68 -14.68
CA GLN A 160 0.30 -10.87 -13.86
C GLN A 160 0.24 -10.59 -12.35
N LEU A 161 0.65 -9.38 -11.91
CA LEU A 161 0.56 -9.02 -10.48
C LEU A 161 -0.91 -8.85 -10.06
N LEU A 162 -1.71 -8.18 -10.88
CA LEU A 162 -3.14 -8.03 -10.64
C LEU A 162 -3.86 -9.38 -10.65
N GLU A 163 -3.58 -10.23 -11.63
CA GLU A 163 -4.12 -11.59 -11.73
C GLU A 163 -3.79 -12.42 -10.49
N ALA A 164 -2.54 -12.37 -10.03
CA ALA A 164 -2.11 -13.09 -8.83
C ALA A 164 -2.87 -12.65 -7.57
N VAL A 165 -3.16 -11.34 -7.42
CA VAL A 165 -3.99 -10.81 -6.31
C VAL A 165 -5.42 -11.29 -6.43
N LEU A 166 -6.03 -11.20 -7.63
CA LEU A 166 -7.42 -11.63 -7.87
C LEU A 166 -7.61 -13.12 -7.64
N ALA A 167 -6.62 -13.95 -7.96
CA ALA A 167 -6.65 -15.40 -7.70
C ALA A 167 -6.73 -15.74 -6.19
N CYS A 168 -6.30 -14.82 -5.31
CA CYS A 168 -6.41 -14.96 -3.86
C CYS A 168 -7.67 -14.33 -3.26
N GLU A 169 -8.56 -13.79 -4.11
CA GLU A 169 -9.74 -13.07 -3.64
C GLU A 169 -10.80 -14.02 -3.07
N THR A 170 -11.36 -13.62 -1.93
CA THR A 170 -12.39 -14.35 -1.19
C THR A 170 -13.72 -13.58 -1.19
N PRO A 171 -14.87 -14.23 -0.88
CA PRO A 171 -16.12 -13.50 -0.66
C PRO A 171 -16.00 -12.39 0.39
N ARG A 172 -15.21 -12.63 1.45
CA ARG A 172 -14.95 -11.65 2.51
C ARG A 172 -14.16 -10.44 2.01
N SER A 173 -13.15 -10.64 1.16
CA SER A 173 -12.38 -9.53 0.61
C SER A 173 -13.21 -8.68 -0.35
N ARG A 174 -14.05 -9.30 -1.19
CA ARG A 174 -15.00 -8.60 -2.07
C ARG A 174 -15.99 -7.76 -1.28
N GLU A 175 -16.60 -8.35 -0.25
CA GLU A 175 -17.53 -7.65 0.62
C GLU A 175 -16.85 -6.46 1.32
N ARG A 176 -15.61 -6.62 1.78
CA ARG A 176 -14.85 -5.53 2.39
C ARG A 176 -14.60 -4.39 1.41
N ARG A 177 -14.27 -4.67 0.14
CA ARG A 177 -14.10 -3.64 -0.90
C ARG A 177 -15.40 -2.87 -1.14
N ARG A 178 -16.51 -3.61 -1.25
CA ARG A 178 -17.85 -3.02 -1.42
C ARG A 178 -18.18 -2.06 -0.29
N LEU A 179 -18.06 -2.50 0.96
CA LEU A 179 -18.33 -1.69 2.15
C LEU A 179 -17.40 -0.47 2.25
N ASN A 180 -16.12 -0.64 1.92
CA ASN A 180 -15.16 0.46 1.89
C ASN A 180 -15.57 1.51 0.86
N ARG A 181 -15.93 1.10 -0.37
CA ARG A 181 -16.42 2.01 -1.41
C ARG A 181 -17.67 2.77 -0.96
N GLU A 182 -18.67 2.08 -0.42
CA GLU A 182 -19.89 2.71 0.08
C GLU A 182 -19.61 3.75 1.17
N ALA A 183 -18.72 3.43 2.12
CA ALA A 183 -18.33 4.35 3.17
C ALA A 183 -17.63 5.61 2.62
N TYR A 184 -16.74 5.45 1.61
CA TYR A 184 -16.09 6.58 0.95
C TYR A 184 -17.09 7.45 0.19
N LEU A 185 -17.96 6.85 -0.62
CA LEU A 185 -18.98 7.59 -1.36
C LEU A 185 -19.89 8.38 -0.42
N ALA A 186 -20.33 7.76 0.67
CA ALA A 186 -21.15 8.43 1.68
C ALA A 186 -20.39 9.58 2.36
N TYR A 187 -19.13 9.38 2.75
CA TYR A 187 -18.31 10.42 3.40
C TYR A 187 -18.04 11.61 2.48
N TYR A 188 -17.77 11.35 1.20
CA TYR A 188 -17.50 12.39 0.22
C TYR A 188 -18.76 12.99 -0.40
N GLY A 189 -19.95 12.41 -0.15
CA GLY A 189 -21.22 12.84 -0.72
C GLY A 189 -21.28 12.62 -2.23
N CYS A 190 -20.77 11.51 -2.70
CA CYS A 190 -20.78 11.10 -4.11
C CYS A 190 -21.97 10.15 -4.33
N ASN A 191 -23.18 10.69 -4.54
CA ASN A 191 -24.40 9.90 -4.85
C ASN A 191 -24.80 10.12 -6.29
#